data_8c43d4ebda1cb7d6a78114dac6d97d3c
#
_entry.id   8c43d4ebda1cb7d6a78114dac6d97d3c
#
_cell.length_a   1.000
_cell.length_b   1.000
_cell.length_c   1.000
_cell.angle_alpha   90.00
_cell.angle_beta   90.00
_cell.angle_gamma   90.00
#
_symmetry.space_group_name_H-M   'P 1'
#
loop_
_entity.id
_entity.type
_entity.pdbx_description
1 polymer ?
#
loop_
_entity_poly.entity_id
_entity_poly.type
_entity_poly.pdbx_seq_one_letter_code
_entity_poly.pdbx_strand_id
1 'polypeptide(L)'
;MEASTPLEQLGVLAHQQVELAPGLVHHELFTMGGLLTVLWHGEPSAPGVVVAVGGAMGGLLGPAGGLYHELGGALAEQGIQTLRVAYRQPNDLARCVHDVAAVTELACRNGARRAVVLGHSFGGAVAVQTGIALHEVVCGVVTFATQSAGCETADRLAPELPFLLFHGDRDELLPADCSFVVREIAG
;
A
#
# COMPACT_ATOMS: atom_id res chain seq x y z
N MET A 1 15.33 -25.56 -2.24
CA MET A 1 15.53 -24.27 -1.55
C MET A 1 14.23 -23.50 -1.70
N GLU A 2 13.57 -23.18 -0.60
CA GLU A 2 12.43 -22.27 -0.65
C GLU A 2 12.89 -20.91 -1.16
N ALA A 3 12.08 -20.27 -1.99
CA ALA A 3 12.39 -18.91 -2.48
C ALA A 3 12.34 -17.96 -1.27
N SER A 4 13.30 -17.04 -1.17
CA SER A 4 13.28 -16.01 -0.11
C SER A 4 12.05 -15.11 -0.26
N THR A 5 11.42 -14.79 0.86
CA THR A 5 10.21 -13.98 0.90
C THR A 5 10.50 -12.48 0.66
N PRO A 6 9.50 -11.67 0.31
CA PRO A 6 9.70 -10.22 0.13
C PRO A 6 10.36 -9.54 1.33
N LEU A 7 9.97 -9.89 2.55
CA LEU A 7 10.55 -9.32 3.76
C LEU A 7 12.01 -9.75 3.97
N GLU A 8 12.34 -11.00 3.67
CA GLU A 8 13.72 -11.50 3.72
C GLU A 8 14.61 -10.83 2.67
N GLN A 9 14.06 -10.59 1.47
CA GLN A 9 14.76 -9.91 0.36
C GLN A 9 15.05 -8.44 0.66
N LEU A 10 14.31 -7.79 1.57
CA LEU A 10 14.63 -6.44 2.03
C LEU A 10 16.02 -6.35 2.64
N GLY A 11 16.51 -7.43 3.26
CA GLY A 11 17.80 -7.43 3.94
C GLY A 11 17.83 -6.41 5.07
N VAL A 12 16.87 -6.48 5.99
CA VAL A 12 16.76 -5.56 7.13
C VAL A 12 17.98 -5.69 8.03
N LEU A 13 18.74 -4.60 8.17
CA LEU A 13 19.93 -4.52 9.00
C LEU A 13 19.59 -4.15 10.47
N ALA A 14 18.59 -3.29 10.63
CA ALA A 14 18.07 -2.88 11.93
C ALA A 14 16.60 -2.52 11.80
N HIS A 15 15.84 -2.78 12.85
CA HIS A 15 14.44 -2.39 12.96
C HIS A 15 14.25 -1.64 14.27
N GLN A 16 13.80 -0.40 14.17
CA GLN A 16 13.43 0.43 15.31
C GLN A 16 11.94 0.69 15.29
N GLN A 17 11.34 0.80 16.46
CA GLN A 17 9.95 1.14 16.60
C GLN A 17 9.72 2.02 17.83
N VAL A 18 8.79 2.96 17.72
CA VAL A 18 8.37 3.81 18.81
C VAL A 18 6.87 4.06 18.74
N GLU A 19 6.19 3.94 19.86
CA GLU A 19 4.80 4.32 19.98
C GLU A 19 4.69 5.85 20.04
N LEU A 20 4.00 6.44 19.06
CA LEU A 20 3.76 7.88 18.95
C LEU A 20 2.51 8.31 19.72
N ALA A 21 1.51 7.45 19.75
CA ALA A 21 0.26 7.60 20.47
C ALA A 21 -0.36 6.21 20.70
N PRO A 22 -1.31 6.05 21.61
CA PRO A 22 -1.98 4.77 21.80
C PRO A 22 -2.49 4.16 20.50
N GLY A 23 -1.98 2.97 20.13
CA GLY A 23 -2.32 2.29 18.90
C GLY A 23 -1.75 2.91 17.62
N LEU A 24 -0.76 3.79 17.71
CA LEU A 24 0.01 4.32 16.58
C LEU A 24 1.50 4.12 16.80
N VAL A 25 2.10 3.22 16.04
CA VAL A 25 3.52 2.88 16.14
C VAL A 25 4.25 3.30 14.87
N HIS A 26 5.38 3.97 15.04
CA HIS A 26 6.31 4.30 13.97
C HIS A 26 7.38 3.21 13.89
N HIS A 27 7.56 2.64 12.71
CA HIS A 27 8.58 1.65 12.41
C HIS A 27 9.58 2.21 11.40
N GLU A 28 10.85 1.97 11.65
CA GLU A 28 11.96 2.24 10.73
C GLU A 28 12.72 0.95 10.47
N LEU A 29 12.67 0.47 9.22
CA LEU A 29 13.41 -0.69 8.76
C LEU A 29 14.61 -0.21 7.94
N PHE A 30 15.78 -0.24 8.53
CA PHE A 30 17.04 0.13 7.88
C PHE A 30 17.52 -1.00 7.01
N THR A 31 17.73 -0.75 5.73
CA THR A 31 18.20 -1.73 4.74
C THR A 31 19.38 -1.16 3.94
N MET A 32 20.11 -2.02 3.22
CA MET A 32 21.12 -1.54 2.28
C MET A 32 20.52 -0.73 1.12
N GLY A 33 19.24 -0.91 0.83
CA GLY A 33 18.51 -0.21 -0.23
C GLY A 33 17.86 1.11 0.19
N GLY A 34 18.02 1.53 1.47
CA GLY A 34 17.42 2.74 2.04
C GLY A 34 16.56 2.46 3.27
N LEU A 35 15.93 3.51 3.78
CA LEU A 35 15.04 3.44 4.93
C LEU A 35 13.59 3.21 4.46
N LEU A 36 12.98 2.14 4.94
CA LEU A 36 11.55 1.88 4.79
C LEU A 36 10.84 2.31 6.08
N THR A 37 9.93 3.26 5.97
CA THR A 37 9.19 3.78 7.12
C THR A 37 7.73 3.35 7.06
N VAL A 38 7.20 2.89 8.19
CA VAL A 38 5.80 2.50 8.33
C VAL A 38 5.18 3.16 9.56
N LEU A 39 4.03 3.80 9.37
CA LEU A 39 3.17 4.19 10.49
C LEU A 39 2.03 3.16 10.61
N TRP A 40 2.03 2.43 11.70
CA TRP A 40 1.11 1.35 11.97
C TRP A 40 0.01 1.79 12.93
N HIS A 41 -1.24 1.77 12.47
CA HIS A 41 -2.42 2.03 13.27
C HIS A 41 -3.10 0.72 13.67
N GLY A 42 -3.63 0.70 14.88
CA GLY A 42 -4.43 -0.40 15.39
C GLY A 42 -3.61 -1.55 15.96
N GLU A 43 -4.30 -2.64 16.29
CA GLU A 43 -3.72 -3.83 16.92
C GLU A 43 -3.01 -4.68 15.87
N PRO A 44 -1.70 -4.94 16.00
CA PRO A 44 -0.93 -5.70 15.01
C PRO A 44 -1.44 -7.12 14.76
N SER A 45 -2.14 -7.73 15.73
CA SER A 45 -2.73 -9.07 15.60
C SER A 45 -4.08 -9.09 14.88
N ALA A 46 -4.63 -7.95 14.50
CA ALA A 46 -5.92 -7.88 13.80
C ALA A 46 -5.87 -8.62 12.45
N PRO A 47 -6.92 -9.40 12.09
CA PRO A 47 -6.89 -10.25 10.91
C PRO A 47 -7.00 -9.50 9.58
N GLY A 48 -7.47 -8.25 9.59
CA GLY A 48 -7.56 -7.38 8.42
C GLY A 48 -6.55 -6.26 8.45
N VAL A 49 -5.92 -5.97 7.31
CA VAL A 49 -4.98 -4.86 7.16
C VAL A 49 -5.27 -4.02 5.92
N VAL A 50 -5.16 -2.72 6.04
CA VAL A 50 -5.09 -1.79 4.91
C VAL A 50 -3.65 -1.30 4.78
N VAL A 51 -3.04 -1.48 3.62
CA VAL A 51 -1.70 -0.96 3.32
C VAL A 51 -1.87 0.25 2.40
N ALA A 52 -1.57 1.44 2.92
CA ALA A 52 -1.79 2.72 2.26
C ALA A 52 -0.47 3.34 1.77
N VAL A 53 -0.42 3.70 0.49
CA VAL A 53 0.79 4.15 -0.18
C VAL A 53 0.60 5.46 -0.93
N GLY A 54 1.61 6.32 -0.86
CA GLY A 54 1.61 7.65 -1.44
C GLY A 54 1.93 7.69 -2.93
N GLY A 55 1.95 8.89 -3.48
CA GLY A 55 2.27 9.16 -4.88
C GLY A 55 3.77 9.05 -5.21
N ALA A 56 4.17 9.62 -6.36
CA ALA A 56 5.54 9.57 -6.89
C ALA A 56 6.60 10.19 -5.97
N MET A 57 6.21 11.12 -5.10
CA MET A 57 7.10 11.70 -4.09
C MET A 57 7.13 10.92 -2.78
N GLY A 58 6.39 9.80 -2.69
CA GLY A 58 6.22 9.04 -1.45
C GLY A 58 5.32 9.75 -0.45
N GLY A 59 5.66 9.63 0.83
CA GLY A 59 4.93 10.26 1.93
C GLY A 59 3.88 9.36 2.58
N LEU A 60 3.42 9.79 3.74
CA LEU A 60 2.58 9.00 4.65
C LEU A 60 1.15 9.56 4.81
N LEU A 61 0.88 10.73 4.24
CA LEU A 61 -0.36 11.46 4.50
C LEU A 61 -1.51 11.04 3.57
N GLY A 62 -1.20 10.66 2.34
CA GLY A 62 -2.21 10.43 1.30
C GLY A 62 -2.81 11.74 0.77
N PRO A 63 -3.87 11.67 -0.04
CA PRO A 63 -4.56 12.85 -0.58
C PRO A 63 -5.36 13.59 0.51
N ALA A 64 -5.99 14.73 0.10
CA ALA A 64 -6.93 15.50 0.92
C ALA A 64 -6.41 15.90 2.31
N GLY A 65 -5.12 16.32 2.38
CA GLY A 65 -4.57 16.88 3.62
C GLY A 65 -4.28 15.88 4.74
N GLY A 66 -4.33 14.57 4.48
CA GLY A 66 -3.99 13.56 5.50
C GLY A 66 -4.97 12.41 5.62
N LEU A 67 -5.73 12.12 4.56
CA LEU A 67 -6.76 11.07 4.54
C LEU A 67 -6.28 9.74 5.17
N TYR A 68 -5.03 9.35 4.94
CA TYR A 68 -4.53 8.07 5.45
C TYR A 68 -4.39 8.03 6.97
N HIS A 69 -4.18 9.20 7.60
CA HIS A 69 -4.13 9.27 9.06
C HIS A 69 -5.53 9.12 9.67
N GLU A 70 -6.50 9.85 9.12
CA GLU A 70 -7.89 9.79 9.56
C GLU A 70 -8.49 8.39 9.33
N LEU A 71 -8.26 7.83 8.14
CA LEU A 71 -8.70 6.48 7.80
C LEU A 71 -8.08 5.44 8.74
N GLY A 72 -6.77 5.56 9.02
CA GLY A 72 -6.08 4.64 9.91
C GLY A 72 -6.66 4.64 11.33
N GLY A 73 -7.00 5.80 11.87
CA GLY A 73 -7.68 5.93 13.15
C GLY A 73 -9.07 5.30 13.14
N ALA A 74 -9.89 5.65 12.15
CA ALA A 74 -11.25 5.14 12.02
C ALA A 74 -11.32 3.63 11.81
N LEU A 75 -10.39 3.05 11.05
CA LEU A 75 -10.31 1.60 10.84
C LEU A 75 -9.81 0.87 12.09
N ALA A 76 -8.87 1.45 12.84
CA ALA A 76 -8.38 0.88 14.09
C ALA A 76 -9.51 0.70 15.11
N GLU A 77 -10.44 1.65 15.18
CA GLU A 77 -11.65 1.55 16.03
C GLU A 77 -12.58 0.39 15.63
N GLN A 78 -12.47 -0.08 14.37
CA GLN A 78 -13.21 -1.23 13.84
C GLN A 78 -12.41 -2.54 13.88
N GLY A 79 -11.24 -2.55 14.52
CA GLY A 79 -10.38 -3.71 14.61
C GLY A 79 -9.66 -4.05 13.30
N ILE A 80 -9.45 -3.07 12.43
CA ILE A 80 -8.69 -3.20 11.18
C ILE A 80 -7.42 -2.37 11.30
N GLN A 81 -6.29 -3.01 11.14
CA GLN A 81 -5.01 -2.30 11.16
C GLN A 81 -4.74 -1.55 9.85
N THR A 82 -4.02 -0.45 9.93
CA THR A 82 -3.62 0.32 8.75
C THR A 82 -2.13 0.62 8.80
N LEU A 83 -1.42 0.26 7.74
CA LEU A 83 0.00 0.50 7.56
C LEU A 83 0.19 1.56 6.48
N ARG A 84 0.68 2.73 6.87
CA ARG A 84 1.05 3.82 5.96
C ARG A 84 2.52 3.69 5.63
N VAL A 85 2.85 3.51 4.36
CA VAL A 85 4.20 3.15 3.90
C VAL A 85 4.86 4.32 3.20
N ALA A 86 6.03 4.75 3.69
CA ALA A 86 6.93 5.61 2.94
C ALA A 86 8.03 4.75 2.30
N TYR A 87 8.06 4.73 0.98
CA TYR A 87 8.96 3.91 0.19
C TYR A 87 10.44 4.21 0.45
N ARG A 88 11.30 3.20 0.29
CA ARG A 88 12.75 3.37 0.28
C ARG A 88 13.22 4.23 -0.90
N GLN A 89 12.60 4.04 -2.05
CA GLN A 89 12.89 4.80 -3.29
C GLN A 89 11.58 5.13 -4.01
N PRO A 90 10.98 6.28 -3.73
CA PRO A 90 9.78 6.73 -4.43
C PRO A 90 10.02 6.80 -5.95
N ASN A 91 8.93 6.60 -6.72
CA ASN A 91 8.92 6.62 -8.19
C ASN A 91 9.67 5.47 -8.89
N ASP A 92 10.18 4.49 -8.16
CA ASP A 92 10.64 3.20 -8.71
C ASP A 92 9.54 2.15 -8.47
N LEU A 93 8.75 1.85 -9.49
CA LEU A 93 7.56 0.99 -9.35
C LEU A 93 7.92 -0.39 -8.78
N ALA A 94 8.94 -1.04 -9.31
CA ALA A 94 9.30 -2.39 -8.87
C ALA A 94 9.75 -2.42 -7.41
N ARG A 95 10.54 -1.42 -7.00
CA ARG A 95 10.98 -1.29 -5.60
C ARG A 95 9.85 -0.92 -4.67
N CYS A 96 8.95 -0.02 -5.09
CA CYS A 96 7.77 0.34 -4.30
C CYS A 96 6.83 -0.85 -4.11
N VAL A 97 6.59 -1.66 -5.13
CA VAL A 97 5.81 -2.90 -5.04
C VAL A 97 6.48 -3.89 -4.07
N HIS A 98 7.80 -4.04 -4.15
CA HIS A 98 8.55 -4.89 -3.21
C HIS A 98 8.44 -4.38 -1.76
N ASP A 99 8.52 -3.06 -1.53
CA ASP A 99 8.35 -2.47 -0.20
C ASP A 99 6.95 -2.78 0.37
N VAL A 100 5.91 -2.64 -0.45
CA VAL A 100 4.53 -2.93 -0.05
C VAL A 100 4.33 -4.42 0.21
N ALA A 101 4.90 -5.29 -0.62
CA ALA A 101 4.85 -6.73 -0.42
C ALA A 101 5.51 -7.15 0.90
N ALA A 102 6.68 -6.59 1.21
CA ALA A 102 7.39 -6.88 2.45
C ALA A 102 6.63 -6.37 3.70
N VAL A 103 6.02 -5.18 3.62
CA VAL A 103 5.20 -4.64 4.71
C VAL A 103 3.92 -5.46 4.89
N THR A 104 3.30 -5.91 3.80
CA THR A 104 2.13 -6.80 3.85
C THR A 104 2.50 -8.13 4.51
N GLU A 105 3.64 -8.71 4.15
CA GLU A 105 4.15 -9.92 4.79
C GLU A 105 4.43 -9.70 6.28
N LEU A 106 5.01 -8.56 6.66
CA LEU A 106 5.22 -8.21 8.06
C LEU A 106 3.90 -8.19 8.84
N ALA A 107 2.84 -7.61 8.26
CA ALA A 107 1.51 -7.66 8.86
C ALA A 107 0.98 -9.09 8.97
N CYS A 108 1.17 -9.92 7.95
CA CYS A 108 0.76 -11.34 7.98
C CYS A 108 1.50 -12.13 9.06
N ARG A 109 2.78 -11.91 9.26
CA ARG A 109 3.57 -12.52 10.34
C ARG A 109 3.07 -12.12 11.73
N ASN A 110 2.43 -10.96 11.85
CA ASN A 110 1.80 -10.47 13.08
C ASN A 110 0.33 -10.90 13.25
N GLY A 111 -0.31 -11.51 12.25
CA GLY A 111 -1.66 -12.04 12.37
C GLY A 111 -2.64 -11.65 11.28
N ALA A 112 -2.29 -10.72 10.39
CA ALA A 112 -3.14 -10.37 9.27
C ALA A 112 -3.32 -11.58 8.33
N ARG A 113 -4.53 -11.74 7.82
CA ARG A 113 -4.90 -12.82 6.88
C ARG A 113 -5.44 -12.29 5.57
N ARG A 114 -5.85 -11.03 5.54
CA ARG A 114 -6.45 -10.36 4.39
C ARG A 114 -5.94 -8.92 4.34
N ALA A 115 -5.53 -8.48 3.17
CA ALA A 115 -5.02 -7.14 2.94
C ALA A 115 -5.86 -6.42 1.88
N VAL A 116 -6.12 -5.13 2.10
CA VAL A 116 -6.54 -4.20 1.07
C VAL A 116 -5.37 -3.27 0.80
N VAL A 117 -5.00 -3.10 -0.47
CA VAL A 117 -3.96 -2.14 -0.84
C VAL A 117 -4.61 -0.88 -1.40
N LEU A 118 -4.22 0.27 -0.84
CA LEU A 118 -4.79 1.56 -1.14
C LEU A 118 -3.69 2.50 -1.62
N GLY A 119 -3.84 3.07 -2.82
CA GLY A 119 -2.81 3.90 -3.42
C GLY A 119 -3.33 5.21 -4.01
N HIS A 120 -2.51 6.27 -3.94
CA HIS A 120 -2.80 7.57 -4.53
C HIS A 120 -1.83 7.88 -5.66
N SER A 121 -2.33 8.36 -6.81
CA SER A 121 -1.52 8.76 -7.96
C SER A 121 -0.62 7.60 -8.44
N PHE A 122 0.70 7.74 -8.46
CA PHE A 122 1.67 6.68 -8.69
C PHE A 122 1.43 5.46 -7.77
N GLY A 123 1.05 5.69 -6.51
CA GLY A 123 0.70 4.63 -5.57
C GLY A 123 -0.50 3.78 -6.02
N GLY A 124 -1.36 4.30 -6.89
CA GLY A 124 -2.41 3.51 -7.54
C GLY A 124 -1.84 2.39 -8.40
N ALA A 125 -0.81 2.68 -9.21
CA ALA A 125 -0.09 1.66 -9.97
C ALA A 125 0.62 0.65 -9.03
N VAL A 126 1.23 1.14 -7.94
CA VAL A 126 1.82 0.25 -6.92
C VAL A 126 0.76 -0.67 -6.33
N ALA A 127 -0.44 -0.14 -6.00
CA ALA A 127 -1.54 -0.95 -5.45
C ALA A 127 -2.04 -2.02 -6.42
N VAL A 128 -2.20 -1.68 -7.71
CA VAL A 128 -2.57 -2.64 -8.77
C VAL A 128 -1.53 -3.74 -8.88
N GLN A 129 -0.24 -3.40 -9.01
CA GLN A 129 0.83 -4.39 -9.15
C GLN A 129 0.97 -5.27 -7.90
N THR A 130 0.76 -4.70 -6.71
CA THR A 130 0.75 -5.47 -5.46
C THR A 130 -0.44 -6.43 -5.40
N GLY A 131 -1.63 -5.99 -5.83
CA GLY A 131 -2.82 -6.85 -5.92
C GLY A 131 -2.60 -8.06 -6.83
N ILE A 132 -1.90 -7.86 -7.95
CA ILE A 132 -1.52 -8.95 -8.87
C ILE A 132 -0.49 -9.89 -8.20
N ALA A 133 0.54 -9.33 -7.57
CA ALA A 133 1.65 -10.11 -7.01
C ALA A 133 1.24 -10.91 -5.77
N LEU A 134 0.33 -10.39 -4.94
CA LEU A 134 -0.09 -10.97 -3.66
C LEU A 134 -1.56 -11.41 -3.69
N HIS A 135 -2.03 -11.95 -4.79
CA HIS A 135 -3.44 -12.34 -5.02
C HIS A 135 -4.00 -13.33 -3.98
N GLU A 136 -3.16 -14.07 -3.27
CA GLU A 136 -3.59 -14.98 -2.20
C GLU A 136 -3.98 -14.26 -0.90
N VAL A 137 -3.42 -13.07 -0.66
CA VAL A 137 -3.60 -12.29 0.57
C VAL A 137 -4.41 -11.02 0.31
N VAL A 138 -4.18 -10.36 -0.84
CA VAL A 138 -4.87 -9.13 -1.20
C VAL A 138 -6.29 -9.45 -1.61
N CYS A 139 -7.25 -8.92 -0.87
CA CYS A 139 -8.68 -9.11 -1.07
C CYS A 139 -9.40 -7.85 -1.56
N GLY A 140 -8.68 -6.81 -1.93
CA GLY A 140 -9.21 -5.60 -2.54
C GLY A 140 -8.11 -4.60 -2.88
N VAL A 141 -8.35 -3.83 -3.93
CA VAL A 141 -7.50 -2.72 -4.36
C VAL A 141 -8.33 -1.45 -4.41
N VAL A 142 -7.80 -0.36 -3.87
CA VAL A 142 -8.44 0.96 -3.91
C VAL A 142 -7.45 1.98 -4.44
N THR A 143 -7.88 2.82 -5.38
CA THR A 143 -7.02 3.89 -5.90
C THR A 143 -7.69 5.26 -5.81
N PHE A 144 -6.89 6.27 -5.53
CA PHE A 144 -7.30 7.68 -5.59
C PHE A 144 -6.47 8.39 -6.65
N ALA A 145 -7.13 9.01 -7.64
CA ALA A 145 -6.48 9.75 -8.72
C ALA A 145 -5.30 8.97 -9.32
N THR A 146 -5.51 7.70 -9.70
CA THR A 146 -4.42 6.85 -10.18
C THR A 146 -3.92 7.30 -11.54
N GLN A 147 -2.62 7.21 -11.77
CA GLN A 147 -2.05 7.26 -13.11
C GLN A 147 -2.34 5.96 -13.87
N SER A 148 -2.34 6.00 -15.20
CA SER A 148 -2.47 4.80 -16.04
C SER A 148 -1.14 4.07 -16.23
N ALA A 149 -0.03 4.81 -16.25
CA ALA A 149 1.30 4.22 -16.38
C ALA A 149 1.62 3.28 -15.20
N GLY A 150 2.06 2.07 -15.48
CA GLY A 150 2.27 1.00 -14.52
C GLY A 150 1.03 0.19 -14.17
N CYS A 151 -0.14 0.51 -14.77
CA CYS A 151 -1.38 -0.25 -14.64
C CYS A 151 -1.71 -1.08 -15.91
N GLU A 152 -0.80 -1.19 -16.87
CA GLU A 152 -1.03 -1.84 -18.17
C GLU A 152 -1.40 -3.33 -18.05
N THR A 153 -1.14 -3.92 -16.91
CA THR A 153 -1.46 -5.33 -16.60
C THR A 153 -2.60 -5.48 -15.60
N ALA A 154 -3.46 -4.46 -15.46
CA ALA A 154 -4.60 -4.51 -14.52
C ALA A 154 -5.60 -5.64 -14.84
N ASP A 155 -5.64 -6.13 -16.09
CA ASP A 155 -6.36 -7.32 -16.53
C ASP A 155 -5.92 -8.62 -15.82
N ARG A 156 -4.76 -8.60 -15.14
CA ARG A 156 -4.25 -9.71 -14.35
C ARG A 156 -4.71 -9.70 -12.89
N LEU A 157 -5.43 -8.69 -12.46
CA LEU A 157 -6.13 -8.74 -11.17
C LEU A 157 -7.13 -9.90 -11.19
N ALA A 158 -7.29 -10.58 -10.05
CA ALA A 158 -8.27 -11.66 -9.96
C ALA A 158 -9.67 -11.13 -10.32
N PRO A 159 -10.45 -11.82 -11.17
CA PRO A 159 -11.73 -11.30 -11.68
C PRO A 159 -12.74 -10.93 -10.60
N GLU A 160 -12.63 -11.58 -9.42
CA GLU A 160 -13.55 -11.37 -8.29
C GLU A 160 -12.97 -10.39 -7.24
N LEU A 161 -11.78 -9.82 -7.50
CA LEU A 161 -11.15 -8.89 -6.58
C LEU A 161 -11.88 -7.54 -6.65
N PRO A 162 -12.45 -7.05 -5.53
CA PRO A 162 -12.99 -5.71 -5.48
C PRO A 162 -11.93 -4.66 -5.85
N PHE A 163 -12.19 -3.93 -6.93
CA PHE A 163 -11.32 -2.87 -7.41
C PHE A 163 -12.10 -1.54 -7.45
N LEU A 164 -11.75 -0.62 -6.57
CA LEU A 164 -12.41 0.68 -6.44
C LEU A 164 -11.48 1.80 -6.91
N LEU A 165 -11.97 2.61 -7.84
CA LEU A 165 -11.24 3.76 -8.36
C LEU A 165 -12.02 5.05 -8.05
N PHE A 166 -11.36 5.96 -7.35
CA PHE A 166 -11.85 7.30 -7.06
C PHE A 166 -11.00 8.33 -7.80
N HIS A 167 -11.63 9.25 -8.51
CA HIS A 167 -10.92 10.31 -9.22
C HIS A 167 -11.74 11.59 -9.20
N GLY A 168 -11.09 12.72 -8.94
CA GLY A 168 -11.72 14.02 -9.03
C GLY A 168 -11.96 14.42 -10.49
N ASP A 169 -13.16 14.85 -10.82
CA ASP A 169 -13.55 15.30 -12.17
C ASP A 169 -12.85 16.59 -12.60
N ARG A 170 -12.23 17.30 -11.67
CA ARG A 170 -11.47 18.54 -11.88
C ARG A 170 -10.02 18.42 -11.43
N ASP A 171 -9.45 17.20 -11.52
CA ASP A 171 -8.02 17.00 -11.24
C ASP A 171 -7.20 17.66 -12.36
N GLU A 172 -6.39 18.67 -11.99
CA GLU A 172 -5.56 19.45 -12.92
C GLU A 172 -4.20 18.78 -13.20
N LEU A 173 -3.80 17.78 -12.41
CA LEU A 173 -2.52 17.10 -12.56
C LEU A 173 -2.66 15.79 -13.34
N LEU A 174 -3.65 14.98 -13.00
CA LEU A 174 -3.97 13.73 -13.67
C LEU A 174 -5.44 13.74 -14.08
N PRO A 175 -5.75 13.74 -15.39
CA PRO A 175 -7.13 13.66 -15.85
C PRO A 175 -7.82 12.39 -15.35
N ALA A 176 -9.12 12.48 -15.05
CA ALA A 176 -9.93 11.33 -14.63
C ALA A 176 -9.91 10.18 -15.66
N ASP A 177 -9.64 10.49 -16.94
CA ASP A 177 -9.42 9.50 -18.00
C ASP A 177 -8.36 8.47 -17.67
N CYS A 178 -7.36 8.81 -16.84
CA CYS A 178 -6.36 7.85 -16.37
C CYS A 178 -7.03 6.69 -15.61
N SER A 179 -7.95 6.99 -14.69
CA SER A 179 -8.70 5.96 -13.96
C SER A 179 -9.68 5.21 -14.86
N PHE A 180 -10.30 5.85 -15.84
CA PHE A 180 -11.17 5.17 -16.81
C PHE A 180 -10.38 4.16 -17.65
N VAL A 181 -9.19 4.53 -18.13
CA VAL A 181 -8.30 3.60 -18.86
C VAL A 181 -7.93 2.42 -17.98
N VAL A 182 -7.55 2.64 -16.74
CA VAL A 182 -7.20 1.54 -15.82
C VAL A 182 -8.39 0.62 -15.57
N ARG A 183 -9.58 1.17 -15.42
CA ARG A 183 -10.82 0.39 -15.29
C ARG A 183 -11.11 -0.45 -16.51
N GLU A 184 -10.97 0.11 -17.72
CA GLU A 184 -11.19 -0.62 -18.98
C GLU A 184 -10.18 -1.78 -19.16
N ILE A 185 -8.92 -1.59 -18.72
CA ILE A 185 -7.93 -2.66 -18.74
C ILE A 185 -8.30 -3.78 -17.76
N ALA A 186 -8.79 -3.41 -16.58
CA ALA A 186 -9.11 -4.39 -15.54
C ALA A 186 -10.38 -5.22 -15.85
N GLY A 187 -11.30 -4.73 -16.67
CA GLY A 187 -12.53 -5.41 -17.14
C GLY A 187 -13.76 -5.02 -16.34
#